data_d212c93183f4e0caf62471728819296d
#
_entry.id   d212c93183f4e0caf62471728819296d
#
_cell.length_a   1.000
_cell.length_b   1.000
_cell.length_c   1.000
_cell.angle_alpha   90.00
_cell.angle_beta   90.00
_cell.angle_gamma   90.00
#
_symmetry.space_group_name_H-M   'P 1'
#
loop_
_entity.id
_entity.type
_entity.pdbx_description
1 polymer ?
#
loop_
_entity_poly.entity_id
_entity_poly.type
_entity_poly.pdbx_seq_one_letter_code
_entity_poly.pdbx_strand_id
1 'polypeptide(L)'
;NKKVTSVDKANVLETFQFWKDVVTEVHAQYPDVALDHMYVDNAAMQLVKAPKAFDVVVTGNMFGDILSDEAAMLTGSIGMLPSASLDKANKGLYEPSHGSAPDIAGKGVANPLATILSAAMMLRYTLNQPQAADRIESAVKAVLSAGLRTGDIWSEGTQRVGTREMGDAVVAALSGKTITSITTS
;
A
#
# COMPACT_ATOMS: atom_id res chain seq x y z
N ASN A 1 8.90 -10.62 9.15
CA ASN A 1 8.81 -11.43 10.39
C ASN A 1 8.54 -12.92 10.13
N LYS A 2 8.42 -13.33 8.85
CA LYS A 2 8.14 -14.71 8.43
C LYS A 2 6.82 -15.26 9.01
N LYS A 3 5.75 -14.44 8.99
CA LYS A 3 4.41 -14.85 9.40
C LYS A 3 3.42 -14.58 8.26
N VAL A 4 2.62 -15.58 7.93
CA VAL A 4 1.48 -15.48 7.00
C VAL A 4 0.19 -15.69 7.79
N THR A 5 -0.77 -14.76 7.61
CA THR A 5 -2.14 -14.93 8.10
C THR A 5 -3.04 -15.22 6.90
N SER A 6 -3.56 -16.43 6.81
CA SER A 6 -4.54 -16.82 5.80
C SER A 6 -5.92 -16.39 6.26
N VAL A 7 -6.57 -15.52 5.48
CA VAL A 7 -7.88 -14.99 5.80
C VAL A 7 -8.94 -15.60 4.90
N ASP A 8 -9.98 -16.16 5.52
CA ASP A 8 -11.02 -16.94 4.88
C ASP A 8 -12.40 -16.77 5.54
N LYS A 9 -13.41 -17.46 5.03
CA LYS A 9 -14.73 -17.61 5.63
C LYS A 9 -15.17 -19.08 5.65
N ALA A 10 -14.26 -19.96 6.03
CA ALA A 10 -14.45 -21.40 6.01
C ALA A 10 -15.59 -21.91 6.91
N ASN A 11 -16.00 -21.12 7.91
CA ASN A 11 -17.15 -21.44 8.76
C ASN A 11 -18.51 -21.28 8.06
N VAL A 12 -18.55 -20.70 6.84
CA VAL A 12 -19.80 -20.43 6.09
C VAL A 12 -19.73 -20.94 4.65
N LEU A 13 -18.55 -20.86 4.02
CA LEU A 13 -18.37 -21.12 2.60
C LEU A 13 -17.42 -22.31 2.37
N GLU A 14 -17.90 -23.36 1.72
CA GLU A 14 -17.09 -24.55 1.38
C GLU A 14 -15.89 -24.21 0.49
N THR A 15 -16.01 -23.23 -0.40
CA THR A 15 -14.90 -22.74 -1.22
C THR A 15 -13.74 -22.20 -0.36
N PHE A 16 -14.05 -21.60 0.77
CA PHE A 16 -13.01 -21.14 1.70
C PHE A 16 -12.50 -22.23 2.63
N GLN A 17 -13.26 -23.30 2.87
CA GLN A 17 -12.70 -24.51 3.50
C GLN A 17 -11.65 -25.11 2.57
N PHE A 18 -11.95 -25.25 1.28
CA PHE A 18 -10.97 -25.71 0.27
C PHE A 18 -9.74 -24.80 0.19
N TRP A 19 -9.93 -23.48 0.20
CA TRP A 19 -8.84 -22.49 0.30
C TRP A 19 -7.92 -22.79 1.50
N LYS A 20 -8.50 -22.95 2.66
CA LYS A 20 -7.77 -23.21 3.91
C LYS A 20 -6.96 -24.51 3.83
N ASP A 21 -7.55 -25.56 3.26
CA ASP A 21 -6.89 -26.87 3.10
C ASP A 21 -5.68 -26.75 2.17
N VAL A 22 -5.83 -26.06 1.03
CA VAL A 22 -4.73 -25.81 0.06
C VAL A 22 -3.62 -24.98 0.70
N VAL A 23 -3.95 -23.90 1.41
CA VAL A 23 -2.94 -23.07 2.08
C VAL A 23 -2.18 -23.88 3.14
N THR A 24 -2.87 -24.74 3.86
CA THR A 24 -2.25 -25.62 4.87
C THR A 24 -1.30 -26.63 4.22
N GLU A 25 -1.71 -27.23 3.11
CA GLU A 25 -0.87 -28.16 2.33
C GLU A 25 0.40 -27.48 1.79
N VAL A 26 0.24 -26.31 1.19
CA VAL A 26 1.37 -25.53 0.66
C VAL A 26 2.32 -25.10 1.77
N HIS A 27 1.79 -24.70 2.93
CA HIS A 27 2.61 -24.30 4.08
C HIS A 27 3.58 -25.40 4.55
N ALA A 28 3.25 -26.68 4.39
CA ALA A 28 4.15 -27.77 4.74
C ALA A 28 5.52 -27.71 4.01
N GLN A 29 5.60 -26.99 2.90
CA GLN A 29 6.84 -26.76 2.12
C GLN A 29 7.67 -25.58 2.68
N TYR A 30 7.14 -24.82 3.64
CA TYR A 30 7.76 -23.61 4.21
C TYR A 30 7.77 -23.65 5.75
N PRO A 31 8.50 -24.60 6.36
CA PRO A 31 8.47 -24.81 7.81
C PRO A 31 9.04 -23.66 8.64
N ASP A 32 9.79 -22.76 8.01
CA ASP A 32 10.37 -21.56 8.63
C ASP A 32 9.44 -20.33 8.59
N VAL A 33 8.23 -20.47 8.03
CA VAL A 33 7.19 -19.43 7.97
C VAL A 33 6.06 -19.82 8.94
N ALA A 34 5.72 -18.97 9.87
CA ALA A 34 4.56 -19.21 10.75
C ALA A 34 3.26 -18.98 9.96
N LEU A 35 2.34 -19.93 10.03
CA LEU A 35 0.99 -19.80 9.44
C LEU A 35 -0.05 -19.67 10.54
N ASP A 36 -0.94 -18.70 10.36
CA ASP A 36 -2.14 -18.50 11.17
C ASP A 36 -3.37 -18.43 10.25
N HIS A 37 -4.51 -18.96 10.68
CA HIS A 37 -5.77 -18.88 9.97
C HIS A 37 -6.74 -17.99 10.73
N MET A 38 -7.39 -17.06 10.02
CA MET A 38 -8.29 -16.11 10.63
C MET A 38 -9.54 -15.92 9.75
N TYR A 39 -10.71 -15.91 10.38
CA TYR A 39 -11.93 -15.54 9.64
C TYR A 39 -11.92 -14.05 9.30
N VAL A 40 -12.46 -13.70 8.14
CA VAL A 40 -12.40 -12.34 7.59
C VAL A 40 -13.01 -11.27 8.51
N ASP A 41 -14.08 -11.60 9.21
CA ASP A 41 -14.70 -10.70 10.19
C ASP A 41 -13.77 -10.38 11.38
N ASN A 42 -13.04 -11.39 11.87
CA ASN A 42 -12.03 -11.16 12.89
C ASN A 42 -10.81 -10.41 12.31
N ALA A 43 -10.40 -10.72 11.07
CA ALA A 43 -9.29 -10.02 10.41
C ALA A 43 -9.58 -8.51 10.29
N ALA A 44 -10.79 -8.13 9.88
CA ALA A 44 -11.23 -6.74 9.82
C ALA A 44 -11.11 -6.03 11.19
N MET A 45 -11.60 -6.67 12.25
CA MET A 45 -11.46 -6.13 13.61
C MET A 45 -9.99 -6.01 14.05
N GLN A 46 -9.16 -7.01 13.75
CA GLN A 46 -7.75 -7.02 14.16
C GLN A 46 -6.91 -6.02 13.37
N LEU A 47 -7.22 -5.76 12.10
CA LEU A 47 -6.57 -4.72 11.31
C LEU A 47 -6.72 -3.35 11.97
N VAL A 48 -7.90 -3.01 12.47
CA VAL A 48 -8.14 -1.74 13.17
C VAL A 48 -7.49 -1.76 14.57
N LYS A 49 -7.63 -2.87 15.30
CA LYS A 49 -7.21 -2.95 16.71
C LYS A 49 -5.70 -3.10 16.88
N ALA A 50 -5.09 -3.94 16.06
CA ALA A 50 -3.70 -4.36 16.21
C ALA A 50 -3.02 -4.61 14.85
N PRO A 51 -2.92 -3.61 13.95
CA PRO A 51 -2.40 -3.79 12.58
C PRO A 51 -0.98 -4.37 12.55
N LYS A 52 -0.17 -4.10 13.57
CA LYS A 52 1.20 -4.62 13.71
C LYS A 52 1.28 -6.13 13.99
N ALA A 53 0.15 -6.79 14.26
CA ALA A 53 0.09 -8.23 14.43
C ALA A 53 0.18 -8.98 13.08
N PHE A 54 -0.07 -8.29 11.98
CA PHE A 54 0.04 -8.82 10.64
C PHE A 54 1.43 -8.55 10.05
N ASP A 55 1.92 -9.50 9.27
CA ASP A 55 3.13 -9.36 8.45
C ASP A 55 2.74 -9.50 6.98
N VAL A 56 2.31 -10.69 6.57
CA VAL A 56 1.73 -10.93 5.25
C VAL A 56 0.33 -11.53 5.43
N VAL A 57 -0.64 -11.00 4.70
CA VAL A 57 -2.00 -11.56 4.63
C VAL A 57 -2.20 -12.19 3.26
N VAL A 58 -2.64 -13.45 3.23
CA VAL A 58 -3.07 -14.13 2.00
C VAL A 58 -4.57 -14.41 2.08
N THR A 59 -5.29 -14.03 1.03
CA THR A 59 -6.74 -14.18 0.98
C THR A 59 -7.26 -14.19 -0.46
N GLY A 60 -8.52 -14.56 -0.66
CA GLY A 60 -9.19 -14.46 -1.95
C GLY A 60 -9.42 -13.01 -2.38
N ASN A 61 -9.63 -12.79 -3.69
CA ASN A 61 -9.72 -11.46 -4.29
C ASN A 61 -10.72 -10.53 -3.59
N MET A 62 -11.95 -11.01 -3.35
CA MET A 62 -13.02 -10.19 -2.77
C MET A 62 -12.67 -9.69 -1.35
N PHE A 63 -12.16 -10.56 -0.50
CA PHE A 63 -11.78 -10.16 0.85
C PHE A 63 -10.48 -9.36 0.86
N GLY A 64 -9.55 -9.65 -0.06
CA GLY A 64 -8.34 -8.88 -0.21
C GLY A 64 -8.60 -7.43 -0.58
N ASP A 65 -9.53 -7.20 -1.52
CA ASP A 65 -9.96 -5.87 -1.93
C ASP A 65 -10.54 -5.07 -0.75
N ILE A 66 -11.49 -5.65 -0.04
CA ILE A 66 -12.13 -5.00 1.12
C ILE A 66 -11.12 -4.71 2.25
N LEU A 67 -10.30 -5.70 2.61
CA LEU A 67 -9.36 -5.57 3.72
C LEU A 67 -8.19 -4.64 3.39
N SER A 68 -7.77 -4.56 2.12
CA SER A 68 -6.71 -3.64 1.71
C SER A 68 -7.19 -2.19 1.77
N ASP A 69 -8.43 -1.91 1.38
CA ASP A 69 -9.03 -0.58 1.50
C ASP A 69 -9.19 -0.17 2.97
N GLU A 70 -9.65 -1.08 3.83
CA GLU A 70 -9.69 -0.85 5.28
C GLU A 70 -8.29 -0.57 5.85
N ALA A 71 -7.30 -1.38 5.49
CA ALA A 71 -5.92 -1.20 5.93
C ALA A 71 -5.31 0.11 5.43
N ALA A 72 -5.69 0.60 4.24
CA ALA A 72 -5.23 1.87 3.70
C ALA A 72 -5.61 3.06 4.61
N MET A 73 -6.77 2.97 5.28
CA MET A 73 -7.21 4.01 6.20
C MET A 73 -6.32 4.14 7.44
N LEU A 74 -5.56 3.09 7.81
CA LEU A 74 -4.55 3.15 8.87
C LEU A 74 -3.37 4.06 8.52
N THR A 75 -3.10 4.27 7.23
CA THR A 75 -2.09 5.21 6.74
C THR A 75 -2.65 6.63 6.56
N GLY A 76 -3.95 6.80 6.77
CA GLY A 76 -4.67 8.07 6.68
C GLY A 76 -5.38 8.32 5.35
N SER A 77 -5.05 7.61 4.28
CA SER A 77 -5.69 7.77 2.97
C SER A 77 -5.35 6.62 2.03
N ILE A 78 -6.33 6.23 1.19
CA ILE A 78 -6.10 5.31 0.06
C ILE A 78 -5.12 5.90 -0.98
N GLY A 79 -4.95 7.22 -1.01
CA GLY A 79 -3.95 7.91 -1.83
C GLY A 79 -2.49 7.60 -1.45
N MET A 80 -2.27 6.80 -0.41
CA MET A 80 -0.96 6.32 0.03
C MET A 80 -0.69 4.86 -0.36
N LEU A 81 -1.69 4.13 -0.89
CA LEU A 81 -1.60 2.69 -1.09
C LEU A 81 -1.25 2.34 -2.55
N PRO A 82 -0.01 1.91 -2.82
CA PRO A 82 0.35 1.34 -4.12
C PRO A 82 -0.16 -0.10 -4.26
N SER A 83 -0.30 -0.57 -5.49
CA SER A 83 -0.59 -1.98 -5.76
C SER A 83 0.19 -2.53 -6.96
N ALA A 84 0.25 -3.86 -7.04
CA ALA A 84 0.88 -4.59 -8.13
C ALA A 84 0.13 -5.90 -8.38
N SER A 85 -0.17 -6.19 -9.65
CA SER A 85 -0.65 -7.48 -10.12
C SER A 85 0.46 -8.14 -10.92
N LEU A 86 1.00 -9.24 -10.40
CA LEU A 86 2.19 -9.90 -10.95
C LEU A 86 1.85 -11.27 -11.54
N ASP A 87 2.50 -11.62 -12.64
CA ASP A 87 2.55 -12.99 -13.11
C ASP A 87 3.71 -13.78 -12.47
N LYS A 88 3.78 -15.07 -12.76
CA LYS A 88 4.83 -15.97 -12.24
C LYS A 88 6.27 -15.58 -12.67
N ALA A 89 6.43 -14.72 -13.66
CA ALA A 89 7.71 -14.22 -14.15
C ALA A 89 8.01 -12.80 -13.66
N ASN A 90 7.21 -12.28 -12.70
CA ASN A 90 7.28 -10.91 -12.18
C ASN A 90 7.00 -9.83 -13.23
N LYS A 91 6.35 -10.17 -14.35
CA LYS A 91 5.78 -9.16 -15.25
C LYS A 91 4.52 -8.62 -14.58
N GLY A 92 4.42 -7.31 -14.42
CA GLY A 92 3.37 -6.70 -13.60
C GLY A 92 2.62 -5.57 -14.24
N LEU A 93 1.41 -5.37 -13.74
CA LEU A 93 0.64 -4.14 -13.86
C LEU A 93 0.73 -3.43 -12.51
N TYR A 94 1.06 -2.15 -12.53
CA TYR A 94 1.30 -1.34 -11.34
C TYR A 94 0.39 -0.14 -11.34
N GLU A 95 -0.43 0.00 -10.34
CA GLU A 95 -1.39 1.08 -10.20
C GLU A 95 -1.66 1.38 -8.72
N PRO A 96 -2.16 2.58 -8.37
CA PRO A 96 -2.68 2.79 -7.02
C PRO A 96 -3.90 1.90 -6.78
N SER A 97 -4.17 1.58 -5.52
CA SER A 97 -5.40 0.84 -5.16
C SER A 97 -6.67 1.66 -5.34
N HIS A 98 -6.58 2.99 -5.26
CA HIS A 98 -7.73 3.87 -5.47
C HIS A 98 -8.16 3.94 -6.93
N GLY A 99 -9.45 4.24 -7.16
CA GLY A 99 -10.04 4.47 -8.48
C GLY A 99 -9.72 5.85 -9.07
N SER A 100 -10.47 6.23 -10.10
CA SER A 100 -10.25 7.45 -10.90
C SER A 100 -10.73 8.76 -10.25
N ALA A 101 -11.52 8.70 -9.18
CA ALA A 101 -12.06 9.83 -8.44
C ALA A 101 -12.56 10.99 -9.34
N PRO A 102 -13.60 10.75 -10.17
CA PRO A 102 -14.03 11.71 -11.20
C PRO A 102 -14.50 13.05 -10.63
N ASP A 103 -14.94 13.05 -9.38
CA ASP A 103 -15.39 14.23 -8.63
C ASP A 103 -14.27 15.25 -8.35
N ILE A 104 -13.02 14.82 -8.29
CA ILE A 104 -11.83 15.68 -8.09
C ILE A 104 -10.92 15.77 -9.31
N ALA A 105 -11.26 15.12 -10.42
CA ALA A 105 -10.49 15.16 -11.64
C ALA A 105 -10.28 16.60 -12.12
N GLY A 106 -9.06 16.96 -12.51
CA GLY A 106 -8.70 18.30 -12.98
C GLY A 106 -8.56 19.37 -11.90
N LYS A 107 -8.90 19.09 -10.64
CA LYS A 107 -8.81 20.08 -9.53
C LYS A 107 -7.41 20.21 -8.93
N GLY A 108 -6.47 19.34 -9.29
CA GLY A 108 -5.09 19.37 -8.76
C GLY A 108 -4.97 19.09 -7.27
N VAL A 109 -5.92 18.36 -6.68
CA VAL A 109 -5.97 18.09 -5.22
C VAL A 109 -5.68 16.63 -4.86
N ALA A 110 -5.68 15.71 -5.83
CA ALA A 110 -5.43 14.30 -5.60
C ALA A 110 -4.01 14.05 -5.07
N ASN A 111 -3.88 13.08 -4.17
CA ASN A 111 -2.61 12.64 -3.65
C ASN A 111 -1.87 11.76 -4.69
N PRO A 112 -0.68 12.14 -5.18
CA PRO A 112 0.03 11.38 -6.20
C PRO A 112 0.92 10.27 -5.62
N LEU A 113 1.02 10.16 -4.30
CA LEU A 113 2.04 9.32 -3.65
C LEU A 113 1.82 7.82 -3.91
N ALA A 114 0.57 7.35 -3.95
CA ALA A 114 0.28 5.96 -4.30
C ALA A 114 0.79 5.59 -5.70
N THR A 115 0.60 6.46 -6.70
CA THR A 115 1.11 6.26 -8.06
C THR A 115 2.65 6.27 -8.10
N ILE A 116 3.29 7.20 -7.38
CA ILE A 116 4.75 7.27 -7.27
C ILE A 116 5.31 6.00 -6.61
N LEU A 117 4.66 5.51 -5.55
CA LEU A 117 5.05 4.27 -4.87
C LEU A 117 4.78 3.03 -5.72
N SER A 118 3.73 3.03 -6.57
CA SER A 118 3.49 1.96 -7.55
C SER A 118 4.64 1.89 -8.58
N ALA A 119 5.18 3.04 -9.00
CA ALA A 119 6.38 3.07 -9.84
C ALA A 119 7.62 2.51 -9.11
N ALA A 120 7.76 2.74 -7.81
CA ALA A 120 8.82 2.12 -7.01
C ALA A 120 8.66 0.58 -6.96
N MET A 121 7.42 0.07 -6.81
CA MET A 121 7.15 -1.37 -6.89
C MET A 121 7.54 -1.95 -8.25
N MET A 122 7.22 -1.27 -9.36
CA MET A 122 7.63 -1.68 -10.71
C MET A 122 9.15 -1.79 -10.83
N LEU A 123 9.88 -0.80 -10.33
CA LEU A 123 11.35 -0.84 -10.33
C LEU A 123 11.87 -2.02 -9.52
N ARG A 124 11.29 -2.31 -8.36
CA ARG A 124 11.71 -3.38 -7.47
C ARG A 124 11.43 -4.77 -8.03
N TYR A 125 10.19 -5.01 -8.47
CA TYR A 125 9.72 -6.35 -8.78
C TYR A 125 9.94 -6.77 -10.24
N THR A 126 9.59 -5.92 -11.21
CA THR A 126 9.74 -6.26 -12.63
C THR A 126 11.11 -5.87 -13.18
N LEU A 127 11.59 -4.67 -12.86
CA LEU A 127 12.81 -4.13 -13.46
C LEU A 127 14.09 -4.47 -12.69
N ASN A 128 13.98 -5.16 -11.56
CA ASN A 128 15.10 -5.56 -10.69
C ASN A 128 16.06 -4.40 -10.35
N GLN A 129 15.48 -3.24 -10.02
CA GLN A 129 16.18 -2.01 -9.65
C GLN A 129 15.85 -1.60 -8.19
N PRO A 130 16.16 -2.44 -7.17
CA PRO A 130 15.75 -2.18 -5.79
C PRO A 130 16.31 -0.87 -5.23
N GLN A 131 17.55 -0.50 -5.59
CA GLN A 131 18.15 0.75 -5.11
C GLN A 131 17.42 1.99 -5.65
N ALA A 132 16.91 1.93 -6.91
CA ALA A 132 16.10 3.02 -7.46
C ALA A 132 14.74 3.10 -6.74
N ALA A 133 14.13 1.97 -6.43
CA ALA A 133 12.91 1.91 -5.63
C ALA A 133 13.13 2.49 -4.22
N ASP A 134 14.19 2.09 -3.53
CA ASP A 134 14.54 2.60 -2.19
C ASP A 134 14.74 4.12 -2.18
N ARG A 135 15.31 4.68 -3.25
CA ARG A 135 15.47 6.14 -3.41
C ARG A 135 14.12 6.84 -3.51
N ILE A 136 13.17 6.29 -4.28
CA ILE A 136 11.82 6.86 -4.39
C ILE A 136 11.10 6.81 -3.04
N GLU A 137 11.11 5.67 -2.38
CA GLU A 137 10.49 5.50 -1.06
C GLU A 137 11.09 6.45 -0.03
N SER A 138 12.42 6.62 -0.06
CA SER A 138 13.14 7.55 0.82
C SER A 138 12.76 9.00 0.53
N ALA A 139 12.61 9.36 -0.75
CA ALA A 139 12.18 10.71 -1.15
C ALA A 139 10.75 11.01 -0.67
N VAL A 140 9.82 10.06 -0.81
CA VAL A 140 8.45 10.19 -0.27
C VAL A 140 8.48 10.38 1.25
N LYS A 141 9.25 9.57 1.97
CA LYS A 141 9.43 9.73 3.43
C LYS A 141 9.99 11.10 3.80
N ALA A 142 10.98 11.59 3.07
CA ALA A 142 11.59 12.90 3.31
C ALA A 142 10.58 14.05 3.12
N VAL A 143 9.77 14.01 2.07
CA VAL A 143 8.72 15.01 1.80
C VAL A 143 7.66 15.01 2.92
N LEU A 144 7.21 13.84 3.35
CA LEU A 144 6.28 13.72 4.48
C LEU A 144 6.91 14.18 5.79
N SER A 145 8.18 13.87 6.04
CA SER A 145 8.91 14.34 7.23
C SER A 145 9.13 15.86 7.24
N ALA A 146 9.22 16.48 6.06
CA ALA A 146 9.25 17.94 5.93
C ALA A 146 7.89 18.61 6.17
N GLY A 147 6.84 17.83 6.44
CA GLY A 147 5.51 18.33 6.81
C GLY A 147 4.57 18.61 5.64
N LEU A 148 4.93 18.29 4.38
CA LEU A 148 4.05 18.49 3.24
C LEU A 148 2.94 17.44 3.24
N ARG A 149 1.69 17.85 2.99
CA ARG A 149 0.51 16.99 2.97
C ARG A 149 -0.45 17.40 1.87
N THR A 150 -0.96 16.44 1.11
CA THR A 150 -2.16 16.66 0.29
C THR A 150 -3.41 16.72 1.17
N GLY A 151 -4.52 17.18 0.63
CA GLY A 151 -5.73 17.45 1.41
C GLY A 151 -6.29 16.24 2.16
N ASP A 152 -6.11 15.02 1.63
CA ASP A 152 -6.57 13.75 2.19
C ASP A 152 -5.81 13.29 3.43
N ILE A 153 -4.54 13.67 3.56
CA ILE A 153 -3.65 13.34 4.70
C ILE A 153 -3.24 14.57 5.51
N TRP A 154 -3.90 15.71 5.27
CA TRP A 154 -3.57 16.94 5.97
C TRP A 154 -3.95 16.87 7.47
N SER A 155 -3.11 17.45 8.29
CA SER A 155 -3.35 17.64 9.72
C SER A 155 -2.80 18.99 10.18
N GLU A 156 -3.31 19.49 11.31
CA GLU A 156 -2.82 20.72 11.91
C GLU A 156 -1.29 20.65 12.16
N GLY A 157 -0.60 21.74 11.89
CA GLY A 157 0.86 21.81 11.97
C GLY A 157 1.60 21.33 10.72
N THR A 158 0.87 20.91 9.66
CA THR A 158 1.45 20.53 8.38
C THR A 158 1.11 21.53 7.27
N GLN A 159 1.93 21.56 6.21
CA GLN A 159 1.71 22.40 5.04
C GLN A 159 0.86 21.65 4.00
N ARG A 160 -0.30 22.23 3.67
CA ARG A 160 -1.15 21.70 2.61
C ARG A 160 -0.61 22.05 1.24
N VAL A 161 -0.49 21.03 0.35
CA VAL A 161 -0.03 21.16 -1.03
C VAL A 161 -0.97 20.43 -1.99
N GLY A 162 -0.96 20.81 -3.27
CA GLY A 162 -1.70 20.11 -4.32
C GLY A 162 -0.93 18.94 -4.92
N THR A 163 -1.55 18.30 -5.92
CA THR A 163 -0.99 17.14 -6.62
C THR A 163 0.39 17.46 -7.24
N ARG A 164 0.47 18.59 -7.93
CA ARG A 164 1.69 18.99 -8.64
C ARG A 164 2.82 19.32 -7.67
N GLU A 165 2.54 20.15 -6.68
CA GLU A 165 3.54 20.55 -5.68
C GLU A 165 4.08 19.34 -4.90
N MET A 166 3.22 18.37 -4.57
CA MET A 166 3.66 17.12 -3.93
C MET A 166 4.59 16.33 -4.84
N GLY A 167 4.26 16.19 -6.13
CA GLY A 167 5.11 15.53 -7.12
C GLY A 167 6.45 16.22 -7.30
N ASP A 168 6.44 17.54 -7.44
CA ASP A 168 7.65 18.36 -7.60
C ASP A 168 8.56 18.27 -6.35
N ALA A 169 7.97 18.21 -5.15
CA ALA A 169 8.71 18.01 -3.91
C ALA A 169 9.41 16.64 -3.86
N VAL A 170 8.75 15.57 -4.33
CA VAL A 170 9.38 14.24 -4.42
C VAL A 170 10.55 14.25 -5.42
N VAL A 171 10.38 14.89 -6.58
CA VAL A 171 11.46 15.03 -7.58
C VAL A 171 12.64 15.84 -7.03
N ALA A 172 12.37 16.90 -6.28
CA ALA A 172 13.41 17.68 -5.61
C ALA A 172 14.18 16.83 -4.59
N ALA A 173 13.48 16.06 -3.76
CA ALA A 173 14.08 15.14 -2.79
C ALA A 173 14.96 14.07 -3.46
N LEU A 174 14.49 13.48 -4.57
CA LEU A 174 15.27 12.53 -5.38
C LEU A 174 16.56 13.12 -5.93
N SER A 175 16.56 14.43 -6.22
CA SER A 175 17.70 15.17 -6.75
C SER A 175 18.66 15.68 -5.65
N GLY A 176 18.42 15.35 -4.37
CA GLY A 176 19.20 15.83 -3.23
C GLY A 176 19.03 17.33 -2.94
N LYS A 177 18.01 17.96 -3.51
CA LYS A 177 17.69 19.36 -3.23
C LYS A 177 16.93 19.49 -1.92
N THR A 178 17.19 20.58 -1.21
CA THR A 178 16.42 20.91 0.00
C THR A 178 14.95 21.07 -0.36
N ILE A 179 14.07 20.39 0.39
CA ILE A 179 12.63 20.57 0.28
C ILE A 179 12.33 21.90 0.98
N THR A 180 12.45 23.00 0.23
CA THR A 180 12.00 24.31 0.70
C THR A 180 10.47 24.32 0.70
N SER A 181 9.88 24.89 1.75
CA SER A 181 8.46 25.24 1.75
C SER A 181 8.15 25.96 0.44
N ILE A 182 7.33 25.35 -0.43
CA ILE A 182 6.89 25.98 -1.66
C ILE A 182 5.95 27.10 -1.22
N THR A 183 6.51 28.28 -1.05
CA THR A 183 5.71 29.49 -0.81
C THR A 183 4.94 29.74 -2.11
N THR A 184 3.64 29.49 -2.08
CA THR A 184 2.73 29.91 -3.16
C THR A 184 2.84 31.42 -3.31
N SER A 185 3.45 31.87 -4.41
CA SER A 185 3.34 33.24 -4.92
C SER A 185 2.01 33.43 -5.64
#